data_6771033ba01e05c4867a7a5ccca01434
#
_entry.id   6771033ba01e05c4867a7a5ccca01434
#
_cell.length_a   1.000
_cell.length_b   1.000
_cell.length_c   1.000
_cell.angle_alpha   90.00
_cell.angle_beta   90.00
_cell.angle_gamma   90.00
#
_symmetry.space_group_name_H-M   'P 1'
#
loop_
_entity.id
_entity.type
_entity.pdbx_description
1 polymer ?
#
loop_
_entity_poly.entity_id
_entity_poly.type
_entity_poly.pdbx_seq_one_letter_code
_entity_poly.pdbx_strand_id
1 'polypeptide(L)'
;MALIQLTPAERKAHRSEAHHLDPVVMVGGDGLTAAVKKEAHAALTAHGLIKIRVFSDDRSAREAMLQLLAEELDAAPIQHIGKLLVLWRPMPVREKPVDENRMAGPREFKVLKYSKQAGQRPEVKTLRVLGNQRLSAGGQVKRAKARKQISVKKRSQT
;
A
#
# COMPACT_ATOMS: atom_id res chain seq x y z
N MET A 1 -15.65 -23.02 2.94
CA MET A 1 -14.55 -22.22 3.52
C MET A 1 -15.11 -21.32 4.61
N ALA A 2 -14.34 -20.98 5.64
CA ALA A 2 -14.90 -20.23 6.78
C ALA A 2 -14.94 -18.73 6.43
N LEU A 3 -16.10 -18.14 6.49
CA LEU A 3 -16.27 -16.67 6.39
C LEU A 3 -15.41 -15.97 7.45
N ILE A 4 -14.67 -14.97 7.05
CA ILE A 4 -13.87 -14.15 7.98
C ILE A 4 -14.84 -13.47 8.97
N GLN A 5 -14.74 -13.85 10.24
CA GLN A 5 -15.52 -13.23 11.30
C GLN A 5 -14.81 -11.99 11.84
N LEU A 6 -15.44 -10.84 11.69
CA LEU A 6 -14.96 -9.56 12.20
C LEU A 6 -15.67 -9.22 13.52
N THR A 7 -14.92 -8.66 14.45
CA THR A 7 -15.49 -8.06 15.65
C THR A 7 -16.36 -6.84 15.29
N PRO A 8 -17.32 -6.45 16.14
CA PRO A 8 -18.13 -5.25 15.90
C PRO A 8 -17.29 -3.98 15.76
N ALA A 9 -16.17 -3.88 16.49
CA ALA A 9 -15.26 -2.75 16.42
C ALA A 9 -14.53 -2.67 15.07
N GLU A 10 -13.98 -3.78 14.58
CA GLU A 10 -13.34 -3.86 13.25
C GLU A 10 -14.33 -3.55 12.13
N ARG A 11 -15.53 -4.11 12.21
CA ARG A 11 -16.57 -3.84 11.22
C ARG A 11 -16.95 -2.35 11.20
N LYS A 12 -17.01 -1.69 12.37
CA LYS A 12 -17.26 -0.24 12.47
C LYS A 12 -16.12 0.56 11.85
N ALA A 13 -14.88 0.17 12.09
CA ALA A 13 -13.69 0.82 11.50
C ALA A 13 -13.73 0.74 9.97
N HIS A 14 -13.95 -0.45 9.41
CA HIS A 14 -14.05 -0.64 7.95
C HIS A 14 -15.25 0.08 7.32
N ARG A 15 -16.35 0.23 8.02
CA ARG A 15 -17.48 1.07 7.54
C ARG A 15 -17.07 2.53 7.42
N SER A 16 -16.35 3.06 8.40
CA SER A 16 -15.88 4.45 8.38
C SER A 16 -14.91 4.68 7.24
N GLU A 17 -13.97 3.75 7.03
CA GLU A 17 -13.02 3.79 5.93
C GLU A 17 -13.71 3.69 4.57
N ALA A 18 -14.67 2.76 4.43
CA ALA A 18 -15.43 2.58 3.19
C ALA A 18 -16.26 3.80 2.79
N HIS A 19 -16.60 4.70 3.73
CA HIS A 19 -17.39 5.89 3.40
C HIS A 19 -16.73 6.77 2.34
N HIS A 20 -15.43 6.89 2.39
CA HIS A 20 -14.65 7.75 1.48
C HIS A 20 -14.21 7.05 0.19
N LEU A 21 -14.48 5.73 0.05
CA LEU A 21 -14.09 4.98 -1.14
C LEU A 21 -15.11 5.15 -2.26
N ASP A 22 -14.62 5.23 -3.50
CA ASP A 22 -15.45 5.09 -4.69
C ASP A 22 -15.65 3.62 -5.06
N PRO A 23 -16.78 3.25 -5.73
CA PRO A 23 -16.97 1.91 -6.22
C PRO A 23 -15.95 1.57 -7.31
N VAL A 24 -15.20 0.49 -7.10
CA VAL A 24 -14.17 0.01 -8.06
C VAL A 24 -14.66 -1.10 -8.97
N VAL A 25 -15.76 -1.77 -8.60
CA VAL A 25 -16.39 -2.84 -9.40
C VAL A 25 -17.85 -2.51 -9.62
N MET A 26 -18.34 -2.80 -10.81
CA MET A 26 -19.75 -2.58 -11.19
C MET A 26 -20.40 -3.90 -11.62
N VAL A 27 -21.58 -4.19 -11.07
CA VAL A 27 -22.40 -5.36 -11.43
C VAL A 27 -23.61 -4.89 -12.24
N GLY A 28 -23.65 -5.25 -13.50
CA GLY A 28 -24.74 -4.92 -14.41
C GLY A 28 -25.98 -5.80 -14.23
N GLY A 29 -26.89 -5.73 -15.21
CA GLY A 29 -28.13 -6.54 -15.24
C GLY A 29 -27.90 -8.05 -15.32
N ASP A 30 -26.77 -8.48 -15.87
CA ASP A 30 -26.41 -9.89 -16.00
C ASP A 30 -25.96 -10.54 -14.66
N GLY A 31 -25.90 -9.74 -13.57
CA GLY A 31 -25.55 -10.20 -12.25
C GLY A 31 -24.08 -10.57 -12.08
N LEU A 32 -23.79 -11.57 -11.23
CA LEU A 32 -22.45 -12.02 -10.90
C LEU A 32 -21.85 -12.92 -11.99
N THR A 33 -21.34 -12.34 -13.05
CA THR A 33 -20.61 -13.09 -14.07
C THR A 33 -19.22 -13.49 -13.61
N ALA A 34 -18.60 -14.48 -14.27
CA ALA A 34 -17.22 -14.90 -13.97
C ALA A 34 -16.21 -13.75 -14.13
N ALA A 35 -16.46 -12.80 -15.04
CA ALA A 35 -15.63 -11.61 -15.23
C ALA A 35 -15.70 -10.68 -14.00
N VAL A 36 -16.92 -10.38 -13.54
CA VAL A 36 -17.15 -9.55 -12.32
C VAL A 36 -16.50 -10.16 -11.08
N LYS A 37 -16.60 -11.49 -10.91
CA LYS A 37 -15.95 -12.20 -9.81
C LYS A 37 -14.43 -12.09 -9.85
N LYS A 38 -13.82 -12.24 -11.04
CA LYS A 38 -12.36 -12.05 -11.24
C LYS A 38 -11.93 -10.62 -10.95
N GLU A 39 -12.71 -9.63 -11.39
CA GLU A 39 -12.44 -8.21 -11.12
C GLU A 39 -12.52 -7.91 -9.62
N ALA A 40 -13.57 -8.39 -8.94
CA ALA A 40 -13.70 -8.24 -7.49
C ALA A 40 -12.55 -8.92 -6.72
N HIS A 41 -12.11 -10.11 -7.15
CA HIS A 41 -10.96 -10.79 -6.58
C HIS A 41 -9.66 -9.98 -6.75
N ALA A 42 -9.42 -9.45 -7.94
CA ALA A 42 -8.25 -8.61 -8.23
C ALA A 42 -8.27 -7.31 -7.39
N ALA A 43 -9.44 -6.65 -7.31
CA ALA A 43 -9.62 -5.45 -6.52
C ALA A 43 -9.40 -5.71 -5.01
N LEU A 44 -9.94 -6.81 -4.45
CA LEU A 44 -9.69 -7.21 -3.05
C LEU A 44 -8.22 -7.50 -2.78
N THR A 45 -7.52 -8.13 -3.73
CA THR A 45 -6.08 -8.41 -3.59
C THR A 45 -5.23 -7.13 -3.60
N ALA A 46 -5.67 -6.11 -4.36
CA ALA A 46 -4.96 -4.84 -4.49
C ALA A 46 -5.24 -3.87 -3.33
N HIS A 47 -6.47 -3.81 -2.85
CA HIS A 47 -6.96 -2.77 -1.93
C HIS A 47 -7.40 -3.29 -0.55
N GLY A 48 -7.70 -4.57 -0.41
CA GLY A 48 -8.20 -5.16 0.82
C GLY A 48 -9.65 -4.79 1.17
N LEU A 49 -10.02 -3.53 1.10
CA LEU A 49 -11.38 -3.01 1.28
C LEU A 49 -11.90 -2.44 -0.03
N ILE A 50 -13.04 -2.95 -0.51
CA ILE A 50 -13.64 -2.50 -1.78
C ILE A 50 -15.12 -2.18 -1.64
N LYS A 51 -15.58 -1.27 -2.51
CA LYS A 51 -16.97 -0.95 -2.70
C LYS A 51 -17.41 -1.39 -4.09
N ILE A 52 -18.52 -2.09 -4.18
CA ILE A 52 -19.09 -2.64 -5.43
C ILE A 52 -20.44 -1.95 -5.65
N ARG A 53 -20.70 -1.48 -6.85
CA ARG A 53 -22.01 -0.92 -7.24
C ARG A 53 -22.80 -1.96 -8.02
N VAL A 54 -24.02 -2.27 -7.56
CA VAL A 54 -24.96 -3.21 -8.19
C VAL A 54 -26.12 -2.45 -8.79
N PHE A 55 -26.39 -2.69 -10.08
CA PHE A 55 -27.49 -2.03 -10.79
C PHE A 55 -28.85 -2.76 -10.68
N SER A 56 -28.94 -3.81 -9.87
CA SER A 56 -30.21 -4.47 -9.58
C SER A 56 -31.07 -3.62 -8.63
N ASP A 57 -32.36 -3.55 -8.89
CA ASP A 57 -33.33 -2.85 -8.04
C ASP A 57 -33.85 -3.75 -6.91
N ASP A 58 -33.76 -5.06 -7.06
CA ASP A 58 -34.16 -6.02 -6.04
C ASP A 58 -33.15 -6.06 -4.89
N ARG A 59 -33.63 -5.78 -3.68
CA ARG A 59 -32.85 -5.78 -2.46
C ARG A 59 -32.40 -7.18 -2.06
N SER A 60 -33.27 -8.16 -2.18
CA SER A 60 -33.00 -9.54 -1.79
C SER A 60 -31.92 -10.14 -2.69
N ALA A 61 -31.97 -9.84 -3.99
CA ALA A 61 -30.92 -10.25 -4.94
C ALA A 61 -29.56 -9.63 -4.57
N ARG A 62 -29.52 -8.35 -4.18
CA ARG A 62 -28.25 -7.71 -3.76
C ARG A 62 -27.68 -8.30 -2.48
N GLU A 63 -28.54 -8.64 -1.51
CA GLU A 63 -28.10 -9.31 -0.27
C GLU A 63 -27.54 -10.71 -0.56
N ALA A 64 -28.20 -11.47 -1.43
CA ALA A 64 -27.72 -12.76 -1.89
C ALA A 64 -26.37 -12.64 -2.64
N MET A 65 -26.22 -11.65 -3.51
CA MET A 65 -24.95 -11.37 -4.21
C MET A 65 -23.81 -11.04 -3.24
N LEU A 66 -24.09 -10.28 -2.18
CA LEU A 66 -23.10 -9.95 -1.15
C LEU A 66 -22.59 -11.21 -0.44
N GLN A 67 -23.49 -12.11 -0.08
CA GLN A 67 -23.14 -13.38 0.59
C GLN A 67 -22.34 -14.28 -0.34
N LEU A 68 -22.79 -14.46 -1.59
CA LEU A 68 -22.08 -15.26 -2.58
C LEU A 68 -20.67 -14.74 -2.85
N LEU A 69 -20.50 -13.43 -2.99
CA LEU A 69 -19.18 -12.83 -3.16
C LEU A 69 -18.28 -13.00 -1.93
N ALA A 70 -18.87 -12.89 -0.73
CA ALA A 70 -18.14 -13.10 0.50
C ALA A 70 -17.61 -14.54 0.63
N GLU A 71 -18.44 -15.52 0.27
CA GLU A 71 -18.10 -16.95 0.32
C GLU A 71 -17.09 -17.33 -0.75
N GLU A 72 -17.28 -16.90 -2.00
CA GLU A 72 -16.41 -17.27 -3.12
C GLU A 72 -15.02 -16.60 -3.07
N LEU A 73 -14.96 -15.39 -2.52
CA LEU A 73 -13.72 -14.58 -2.48
C LEU A 73 -13.01 -14.66 -1.13
N ASP A 74 -13.49 -15.49 -0.19
CA ASP A 74 -12.99 -15.53 1.19
C ASP A 74 -12.88 -14.12 1.81
N ALA A 75 -13.97 -13.34 1.71
CA ALA A 75 -14.02 -11.96 2.16
C ALA A 75 -15.12 -11.77 3.22
N ALA A 76 -14.93 -10.80 4.12
CA ALA A 76 -15.94 -10.43 5.10
C ALA A 76 -16.95 -9.43 4.50
N PRO A 77 -18.26 -9.67 4.59
CA PRO A 77 -19.27 -8.69 4.23
C PRO A 77 -19.32 -7.61 5.32
N ILE A 78 -19.05 -6.36 4.94
CA ILE A 78 -19.01 -5.22 5.87
C ILE A 78 -20.37 -4.54 5.94
N GLN A 79 -20.93 -4.16 4.80
CA GLN A 79 -22.15 -3.40 4.73
C GLN A 79 -22.85 -3.51 3.36
N HIS A 80 -24.20 -3.44 3.39
CA HIS A 80 -25.04 -3.23 2.22
C HIS A 80 -25.77 -1.89 2.38
N ILE A 81 -25.56 -0.94 1.48
CA ILE A 81 -26.19 0.38 1.50
C ILE A 81 -26.81 0.66 0.14
N GLY A 82 -28.13 0.53 0.03
CA GLY A 82 -28.82 0.75 -1.23
C GLY A 82 -28.28 -0.15 -2.34
N LYS A 83 -27.67 0.43 -3.38
CA LYS A 83 -27.04 -0.28 -4.50
C LYS A 83 -25.53 -0.51 -4.32
N LEU A 84 -25.01 -0.30 -3.12
CA LEU A 84 -23.58 -0.45 -2.80
C LEU A 84 -23.36 -1.62 -1.85
N LEU A 85 -22.42 -2.48 -2.19
CA LEU A 85 -21.92 -3.58 -1.36
C LEU A 85 -20.48 -3.27 -0.94
N VAL A 86 -20.15 -3.55 0.32
CA VAL A 86 -18.80 -3.35 0.86
C VAL A 86 -18.28 -4.69 1.34
N LEU A 87 -17.10 -5.06 0.84
CA LEU A 87 -16.39 -6.29 1.16
C LEU A 87 -14.97 -5.97 1.63
N TRP A 88 -14.49 -6.75 2.58
CA TRP A 88 -13.13 -6.65 3.09
C TRP A 88 -12.43 -8.00 3.14
N ARG A 89 -11.14 -8.00 2.83
CA ARG A 89 -10.25 -9.16 2.98
C ARG A 89 -8.87 -8.67 3.44
N PRO A 90 -8.19 -9.39 4.37
CA PRO A 90 -6.83 -9.03 4.74
C PRO A 90 -5.93 -9.11 3.52
N MET A 91 -5.17 -8.03 3.28
CA MET A 91 -4.17 -8.05 2.22
C MET A 91 -3.02 -8.97 2.61
N PRO A 92 -2.50 -9.78 1.68
CA PRO A 92 -1.27 -10.51 1.94
C PRO A 92 -0.15 -9.52 2.27
N VAL A 93 0.50 -9.73 3.40
CA VAL A 93 1.67 -8.93 3.79
C VAL A 93 2.74 -9.15 2.71
N ARG A 94 2.95 -8.15 1.86
CA ARG A 94 4.08 -8.15 0.94
C ARG A 94 5.33 -7.90 1.77
N GLU A 95 5.93 -8.96 2.26
CA GLU A 95 7.28 -8.89 2.77
C GLU A 95 8.17 -8.44 1.60
N LYS A 96 8.62 -7.20 1.65
CA LYS A 96 9.68 -6.76 0.75
C LYS A 96 10.88 -7.62 1.11
N PRO A 97 11.42 -8.42 0.20
CA PRO A 97 12.66 -9.15 0.49
C PRO A 97 13.69 -8.09 0.91
N VAL A 98 14.00 -8.07 2.18
CA VAL A 98 15.09 -7.26 2.72
C VAL A 98 16.35 -7.98 2.28
N ASP A 99 16.87 -7.56 1.15
CA ASP A 99 18.14 -8.03 0.61
C ASP A 99 19.22 -7.45 1.55
N GLU A 100 19.53 -8.17 2.63
CA GLU A 100 20.50 -7.77 3.65
C GLU A 100 21.90 -7.52 3.04
N ASN A 101 22.16 -8.14 1.89
CA ASN A 101 23.41 -7.99 1.14
C ASN A 101 23.35 -6.88 0.07
N ARG A 102 22.23 -6.22 -0.13
CA ARG A 102 22.13 -5.14 -1.10
C ARG A 102 22.74 -3.87 -0.54
N MET A 103 24.06 -3.77 -0.63
CA MET A 103 24.74 -2.48 -0.52
C MET A 103 24.15 -1.55 -1.56
N ALA A 104 23.67 -0.38 -1.13
CA ALA A 104 23.24 0.65 -2.06
C ALA A 104 24.38 0.90 -3.04
N GLY A 105 24.16 0.62 -4.32
CA GLY A 105 25.20 0.76 -5.36
C GLY A 105 25.76 2.19 -5.40
N PRO A 106 26.92 2.38 -6.01
CA PRO A 106 27.54 3.69 -6.14
C PRO A 106 26.58 4.65 -6.86
N ARG A 107 26.42 5.85 -6.30
CA ARG A 107 25.61 6.94 -6.88
C ARG A 107 26.52 8.04 -7.36
N GLU A 108 26.20 8.61 -8.51
CA GLU A 108 26.92 9.76 -9.06
C GLU A 108 26.16 11.04 -8.76
N PHE A 109 26.87 12.00 -8.18
CA PHE A 109 26.33 13.32 -7.87
C PHE A 109 27.14 14.39 -8.63
N LYS A 110 26.43 15.30 -9.29
CA LYS A 110 27.03 16.49 -9.90
C LYS A 110 27.09 17.60 -8.85
N VAL A 111 28.29 18.06 -8.51
CA VAL A 111 28.51 19.14 -7.52
C VAL A 111 29.11 20.34 -8.23
N LEU A 112 28.53 21.50 -8.00
CA LEU A 112 29.05 22.78 -8.49
C LEU A 112 30.18 23.26 -7.56
N LYS A 113 31.37 23.42 -8.09
CA LYS A 113 32.50 24.08 -7.42
C LYS A 113 32.57 25.52 -7.90
N TYR A 114 32.41 26.46 -6.98
CA TYR A 114 32.63 27.87 -7.26
C TYR A 114 34.11 28.22 -7.12
N SER A 115 34.66 28.95 -8.09
CA SER A 115 35.98 29.51 -7.99
C SER A 115 36.01 30.62 -6.95
N LYS A 116 37.15 30.77 -6.23
CA LYS A 116 37.35 31.91 -5.32
C LYS A 116 37.66 33.21 -6.07
N GLN A 117 37.94 33.14 -7.37
CA GLN A 117 38.18 34.30 -8.22
C GLN A 117 36.85 34.77 -8.83
N ALA A 118 36.56 36.05 -8.68
CA ALA A 118 35.39 36.69 -9.27
C ALA A 118 35.41 36.57 -10.80
N GLY A 119 34.26 36.20 -11.40
CA GLY A 119 34.10 36.14 -12.86
C GLY A 119 34.28 34.76 -13.51
N GLN A 120 34.75 33.75 -12.80
CA GLN A 120 34.80 32.38 -13.35
C GLN A 120 33.52 31.62 -13.19
N ARG A 121 33.10 30.90 -14.26
CA ARG A 121 31.91 30.01 -14.21
C ARG A 121 32.16 28.86 -13.26
N PRO A 122 31.16 28.42 -12.48
CA PRO A 122 31.31 27.27 -11.61
C PRO A 122 31.60 26.00 -12.42
N GLU A 123 32.56 25.21 -11.95
CA GLU A 123 32.93 23.93 -12.54
C GLU A 123 32.02 22.83 -12.01
N VAL A 124 31.44 22.00 -12.90
CA VAL A 124 30.64 20.83 -12.52
C VAL A 124 31.57 19.64 -12.33
N LYS A 125 31.69 19.14 -11.10
CA LYS A 125 32.43 17.89 -10.80
C LYS A 125 31.43 16.77 -10.51
N THR A 126 31.63 15.63 -11.21
CA THR A 126 30.90 14.39 -10.91
C THR A 126 31.66 13.62 -9.82
N LEU A 127 30.97 13.39 -8.70
CA LEU A 127 31.49 12.62 -7.57
C LEU A 127 30.76 11.29 -7.46
N ARG A 128 31.52 10.19 -7.41
CA ARG A 128 31.00 8.85 -7.17
C ARG A 128 30.98 8.59 -5.66
N VAL A 129 29.77 8.37 -5.10
CA VAL A 129 29.54 8.13 -3.68
C VAL A 129 29.12 6.68 -3.48
N LEU A 130 29.86 5.94 -2.67
CA LEU A 130 29.54 4.55 -2.33
C LEU A 130 28.38 4.46 -1.32
N GLY A 131 27.74 3.30 -1.22
CA GLY A 131 26.55 3.12 -0.38
C GLY A 131 26.78 3.42 1.11
N ASN A 132 28.02 3.28 1.60
CA ASN A 132 28.43 3.60 2.98
C ASN A 132 28.94 5.04 3.15
N GLN A 133 28.81 5.88 2.15
CA GLN A 133 29.26 7.26 2.14
C GLN A 133 28.09 8.23 1.98
N ARG A 134 28.28 9.46 2.41
CA ARG A 134 27.33 10.57 2.24
C ARG A 134 28.05 11.80 1.73
N LEU A 135 27.34 12.65 1.00
CA LEU A 135 27.82 13.95 0.56
C LEU A 135 27.49 15.00 1.62
N SER A 136 28.46 15.84 1.99
CA SER A 136 28.21 17.03 2.82
C SER A 136 27.67 18.18 1.96
N ALA A 137 27.08 19.21 2.58
CA ALA A 137 26.57 20.39 1.88
C ALA A 137 27.66 21.11 1.04
N GLY A 138 28.93 21.02 1.45
CA GLY A 138 30.09 21.55 0.71
C GLY A 138 30.68 20.60 -0.35
N GLY A 139 29.97 19.53 -0.74
CA GLY A 139 30.39 18.60 -1.80
C GLY A 139 31.54 17.65 -1.42
N GLN A 140 31.81 17.46 -0.11
CA GLN A 140 32.81 16.51 0.36
C GLN A 140 32.18 15.15 0.66
N VAL A 141 32.80 14.07 0.18
CA VAL A 141 32.38 12.70 0.49
C VAL A 141 32.84 12.32 1.91
N LYS A 142 31.90 11.98 2.77
CA LYS A 142 32.17 11.53 4.16
C LYS A 142 31.62 10.11 4.34
N ARG A 143 32.34 9.31 5.15
CA ARG A 143 31.86 7.99 5.56
C ARG A 143 30.56 8.13 6.37
N ALA A 144 29.55 7.32 6.08
CA ALA A 144 28.32 7.32 6.87
C ALA A 144 28.63 6.94 8.33
N LYS A 145 28.01 7.65 9.28
CA LYS A 145 28.10 7.25 10.69
C LYS A 145 27.44 5.89 10.87
N ALA A 146 28.10 4.97 11.58
CA ALA A 146 27.50 3.71 11.97
C ALA A 146 26.20 3.99 12.75
N ARG A 147 25.11 3.32 12.37
CA ARG A 147 23.82 3.43 13.08
C ARG A 147 24.04 2.80 14.46
N LYS A 148 23.88 3.56 15.53
CA LYS A 148 23.91 2.99 16.87
C LYS A 148 22.77 1.99 16.98
N GLN A 149 23.08 0.71 17.10
CA GLN A 149 22.09 -0.30 17.45
C GLN A 149 21.63 0.00 18.88
N ILE A 150 20.38 0.35 19.07
CA ILE A 150 19.77 0.49 20.39
C ILE A 150 19.68 -0.94 20.93
N SER A 151 20.40 -1.22 22.02
CA SER A 151 20.40 -2.55 22.62
C SER A 151 18.99 -2.93 23.05
N VAL A 152 18.60 -4.15 22.76
CA VAL A 152 17.26 -4.72 23.03
C VAL A 152 16.90 -4.69 24.54
N LYS A 153 17.89 -4.57 25.43
CA LYS A 153 17.71 -4.52 26.90
C LYS A 153 16.94 -3.30 27.44
N LYS A 154 16.77 -2.23 26.66
CA LYS A 154 16.00 -1.05 27.11
C LYS A 154 14.49 -1.10 26.78
N ARG A 155 14.01 -2.17 26.15
CA ARG A 155 12.61 -2.30 25.74
C ARG A 155 11.72 -3.07 26.72
N SER A 156 12.29 -3.63 27.79
CA SER A 156 11.58 -4.45 28.78
C SER A 156 11.30 -3.75 30.12
N GLN A 157 11.46 -2.43 30.19
CA GLN A 157 11.21 -1.65 31.44
C GLN A 157 10.35 -0.41 31.15
N THR A 158 9.18 -0.64 30.47
CA THR A 158 8.09 0.36 30.52
C THR A 158 6.77 -0.40 30.50
#